data_8e6b45b932e5e31c5e948259a6886449
#
_entry.id   8e6b45b932e5e31c5e948259a6886449
#
_cell.length_a   1.000
_cell.length_b   1.000
_cell.length_c   1.000
_cell.angle_alpha   90.00
_cell.angle_beta   90.00
_cell.angle_gamma   90.00
#
_symmetry.space_group_name_H-M   'P 1'
#
loop_
_entity.id
_entity.type
_entity.pdbx_description
1 polymer ?
#
loop_
_entity_poly.entity_id
_entity_poly.type
_entity_poly.pdbx_seq_one_letter_code
_entity_poly.pdbx_strand_id
1 'polypeptide(L)'
;EKKQQEQPETAGEEASEDSKEGKDRKFFGKKKDKKDKKDEKIEELTDQVKRQMAEFDNYRKRTEKEKASMYIIGAKDIVEKILPVVDNFERGLATAAGSEDPFVQGMEKIYKQLLTTLDEVGVKPIEAVGKEFNPDFHNAVMHVEDEEAGENIIVEEFQKGYLYKDFVVRHSMVKVAN
;
A
#
# COMPACT_ATOMS: atom_id res chain seq x y z
N GLU A 1 -4.43 31.97 -44.97
CA GLU A 1 -5.48 32.49 -45.89
C GLU A 1 -6.79 32.51 -45.10
N LYS A 2 -7.23 33.65 -44.58
CA LYS A 2 -8.09 34.69 -45.19
C LYS A 2 -9.42 34.10 -45.67
N LYS A 3 -10.59 34.53 -45.21
CA LYS A 3 -11.25 35.85 -45.17
C LYS A 3 -12.58 35.65 -44.38
N GLN A 4 -12.99 36.54 -43.47
CA GLN A 4 -13.75 37.77 -43.60
C GLN A 4 -15.21 37.55 -44.04
N GLN A 5 -16.13 37.89 -43.09
CA GLN A 5 -17.07 39.04 -43.09
C GLN A 5 -18.27 38.87 -44.01
N GLU A 6 -19.47 39.07 -43.43
CA GLU A 6 -20.27 40.25 -43.65
C GLU A 6 -21.66 40.16 -42.94
N GLN A 7 -21.98 41.22 -42.20
CA GLN A 7 -23.35 41.66 -41.97
C GLN A 7 -23.78 42.56 -43.13
N PRO A 8 -25.09 42.77 -43.36
CA PRO A 8 -25.70 44.07 -43.13
C PRO A 8 -27.13 43.99 -42.56
N GLU A 9 -27.45 44.89 -41.63
CA GLU A 9 -28.17 46.16 -41.62
C GLU A 9 -29.51 46.26 -42.40
N THR A 10 -30.54 46.54 -41.63
CA THR A 10 -31.41 47.70 -41.39
C THR A 10 -32.74 47.81 -42.14
N ALA A 11 -33.63 48.46 -41.43
CA ALA A 11 -34.88 49.18 -41.74
C ALA A 11 -36.16 48.35 -41.64
N GLY A 12 -37.16 48.68 -40.91
CA GLY A 12 -37.69 49.92 -40.45
C GLY A 12 -39.21 49.79 -40.45
N GLU A 13 -39.79 50.48 -39.53
CA GLU A 13 -41.12 51.15 -39.48
C GLU A 13 -42.29 50.42 -38.80
N GLU A 14 -42.59 51.05 -37.76
CA GLU A 14 -43.76 51.57 -37.00
C GLU A 14 -45.17 51.03 -37.26
N ALA A 15 -45.82 50.98 -36.12
CA ALA A 15 -47.24 51.25 -35.79
C ALA A 15 -48.18 50.05 -35.62
N SER A 16 -48.48 49.76 -34.38
CA SER A 16 -49.81 50.04 -33.78
C SER A 16 -49.92 49.47 -32.38
N GLU A 17 -50.00 50.33 -31.40
CA GLU A 17 -50.55 50.10 -30.08
C GLU A 17 -51.98 49.61 -30.19
N ASP A 18 -52.29 48.53 -29.54
CA ASP A 18 -53.30 48.30 -28.51
C ASP A 18 -53.60 46.83 -28.33
N SER A 19 -53.91 46.49 -27.04
CA SER A 19 -54.42 45.15 -26.62
C SER A 19 -53.48 43.98 -26.51
N LYS A 20 -52.44 44.04 -25.58
CA LYS A 20 -51.68 42.86 -25.13
C LYS A 20 -51.25 42.83 -23.65
N GLU A 21 -51.96 43.47 -22.74
CA GLU A 21 -51.62 43.41 -21.31
C GLU A 21 -52.01 42.11 -20.58
N GLY A 22 -52.73 41.21 -21.18
CA GLY A 22 -53.23 39.98 -20.54
C GLY A 22 -52.45 38.69 -20.84
N LYS A 23 -51.55 38.66 -21.86
CA LYS A 23 -50.85 37.43 -22.28
C LYS A 23 -49.39 37.38 -21.79
N ASP A 24 -48.78 38.52 -21.53
CA ASP A 24 -47.34 38.54 -21.16
C ASP A 24 -47.10 38.13 -19.71
N ARG A 25 -48.03 38.35 -18.79
CA ARG A 25 -47.89 37.91 -17.39
C ARG A 25 -47.88 36.37 -17.23
N LYS A 26 -48.60 35.61 -18.07
CA LYS A 26 -48.59 34.12 -18.02
C LYS A 26 -47.36 33.52 -18.69
N PHE A 27 -46.75 34.20 -19.66
CA PHE A 27 -45.57 33.70 -20.37
C PHE A 27 -44.30 33.93 -19.55
N PHE A 28 -44.17 35.03 -18.81
CA PHE A 28 -43.08 35.34 -17.91
C PHE A 28 -43.08 34.45 -16.65
N GLY A 29 -44.21 34.13 -16.06
CA GLY A 29 -44.34 33.22 -14.93
C GLY A 29 -43.88 31.81 -15.28
N LYS A 30 -44.25 31.27 -16.45
CA LYS A 30 -43.90 29.94 -16.91
C LYS A 30 -42.42 29.82 -17.30
N LYS A 31 -41.75 30.91 -17.66
CA LYS A 31 -40.29 30.95 -17.93
C LYS A 31 -39.47 31.00 -16.64
N LYS A 32 -39.98 31.68 -15.61
CA LYS A 32 -39.33 31.79 -14.30
C LYS A 32 -39.37 30.45 -13.57
N ASP A 33 -40.55 29.81 -13.50
CA ASP A 33 -40.69 28.45 -12.90
C ASP A 33 -39.87 27.38 -13.60
N LYS A 34 -39.66 27.50 -14.93
CA LYS A 34 -38.78 26.57 -15.66
C LYS A 34 -37.29 26.83 -15.44
N LYS A 35 -36.91 28.08 -15.15
CA LYS A 35 -35.53 28.45 -14.84
C LYS A 35 -35.21 28.00 -13.42
N ASP A 36 -36.06 28.27 -12.45
CA ASP A 36 -35.90 27.86 -11.06
C ASP A 36 -35.77 26.32 -10.94
N LYS A 37 -36.62 25.56 -11.64
CA LYS A 37 -36.49 24.07 -11.68
C LYS A 37 -35.24 23.56 -12.36
N LYS A 38 -34.65 24.30 -13.29
CA LYS A 38 -33.39 23.94 -13.92
C LYS A 38 -32.21 24.24 -13.00
N ASP A 39 -32.27 25.35 -12.31
CA ASP A 39 -31.24 25.79 -11.38
C ASP A 39 -31.19 24.84 -10.16
N GLU A 40 -32.35 24.44 -9.59
CA GLU A 40 -32.46 23.40 -8.56
C GLU A 40 -31.83 22.06 -9.03
N LYS A 41 -32.11 21.66 -10.28
CA LYS A 41 -31.59 20.39 -10.81
C LYS A 41 -30.09 20.46 -11.10
N ILE A 42 -29.57 21.62 -11.45
CA ILE A 42 -28.13 21.85 -11.61
C ILE A 42 -27.42 21.78 -10.25
N GLU A 43 -28.03 22.38 -9.22
CA GLU A 43 -27.50 22.34 -7.86
C GLU A 43 -27.48 20.91 -7.31
N GLU A 44 -28.59 20.16 -7.45
CA GLU A 44 -28.68 18.75 -7.07
C GLU A 44 -27.62 17.89 -7.78
N LEU A 45 -27.47 18.05 -9.12
CA LEU A 45 -26.47 17.33 -9.90
C LEU A 45 -25.05 17.73 -9.51
N THR A 46 -24.83 19.00 -9.21
CA THR A 46 -23.53 19.50 -8.77
C THR A 46 -23.13 18.88 -7.42
N ASP A 47 -24.08 18.80 -6.49
CA ASP A 47 -23.85 18.17 -5.19
C ASP A 47 -23.64 16.65 -5.32
N GLN A 48 -24.38 16.02 -6.22
CA GLN A 48 -24.17 14.60 -6.52
C GLN A 48 -22.78 14.34 -7.11
N VAL A 49 -22.33 15.19 -8.06
CA VAL A 49 -20.98 15.10 -8.63
C VAL A 49 -19.91 15.33 -7.56
N LYS A 50 -20.06 16.36 -6.71
CA LYS A 50 -19.11 16.60 -5.61
C LYS A 50 -18.99 15.41 -4.67
N ARG A 51 -20.12 14.79 -4.32
CA ARG A 51 -20.14 13.58 -3.48
C ARG A 51 -19.44 12.41 -4.16
N GLN A 52 -19.74 12.16 -5.44
CA GLN A 52 -19.10 11.10 -6.20
C GLN A 52 -17.59 11.33 -6.36
N MET A 53 -17.16 12.58 -6.55
CA MET A 53 -15.72 12.90 -6.60
C MET A 53 -15.03 12.59 -5.27
N ALA A 54 -15.66 12.96 -4.14
CA ALA A 54 -15.11 12.66 -2.82
C ALA A 54 -15.04 11.14 -2.56
N GLU A 55 -16.07 10.39 -2.94
CA GLU A 55 -16.10 8.92 -2.85
C GLU A 55 -15.03 8.29 -3.75
N PHE A 56 -14.85 8.80 -4.96
CA PHE A 56 -13.82 8.32 -5.88
C PHE A 56 -12.41 8.58 -5.36
N ASP A 57 -12.14 9.76 -4.79
CA ASP A 57 -10.85 10.08 -4.17
C ASP A 57 -10.54 9.17 -2.98
N ASN A 58 -11.54 8.90 -2.14
CA ASN A 58 -11.41 7.96 -1.03
C ASN A 58 -11.15 6.52 -1.52
N TYR A 59 -11.89 6.08 -2.54
CA TYR A 59 -11.70 4.78 -3.18
C TYR A 59 -10.29 4.65 -3.76
N ARG A 60 -9.82 5.65 -4.50
CA ARG A 60 -8.48 5.68 -5.08
C ARG A 60 -7.40 5.55 -4.03
N LYS A 61 -7.46 6.36 -2.95
CA LYS A 61 -6.51 6.30 -1.84
C LYS A 61 -6.50 4.92 -1.16
N ARG A 62 -7.67 4.33 -0.98
CA ARG A 62 -7.80 2.98 -0.41
C ARG A 62 -7.18 1.93 -1.33
N THR A 63 -7.51 1.97 -2.62
CA THR A 63 -6.98 1.01 -3.62
C THR A 63 -5.47 1.11 -3.77
N GLU A 64 -4.87 2.30 -3.69
CA GLU A 64 -3.42 2.48 -3.71
C GLU A 64 -2.76 1.82 -2.49
N LYS A 65 -3.35 1.97 -1.30
CA LYS A 65 -2.87 1.28 -0.09
C LYS A 65 -3.03 -0.24 -0.19
N GLU A 66 -4.17 -0.72 -0.68
CA GLU A 66 -4.42 -2.15 -0.87
C GLU A 66 -3.43 -2.77 -1.86
N LYS A 67 -3.13 -2.09 -2.98
CA LYS A 67 -2.11 -2.55 -3.95
C LYS A 67 -0.72 -2.62 -3.33
N ALA A 68 -0.32 -1.62 -2.55
CA ALA A 68 0.96 -1.63 -1.85
C ALA A 68 1.04 -2.79 -0.84
N SER A 69 -0.03 -3.03 -0.09
CA SER A 69 -0.12 -4.15 0.85
C SER A 69 -0.06 -5.51 0.14
N MET A 70 -0.76 -5.68 -0.98
CA MET A 70 -0.73 -6.91 -1.78
C MET A 70 0.68 -7.22 -2.31
N TYR A 71 1.43 -6.19 -2.73
CA TYR A 71 2.81 -6.35 -3.15
C TYR A 71 3.71 -6.87 -2.01
N ILE A 72 3.53 -6.31 -0.81
CA ILE A 72 4.29 -6.74 0.38
C ILE A 72 3.93 -8.20 0.75
N ILE A 73 2.64 -8.54 0.74
CA ILE A 73 2.16 -9.89 1.04
C ILE A 73 2.74 -10.91 0.04
N GLY A 74 2.69 -10.61 -1.26
CA GLY A 74 3.25 -11.49 -2.29
C GLY A 74 4.76 -11.67 -2.17
N ALA A 75 5.50 -10.60 -1.87
CA ALA A 75 6.94 -10.69 -1.63
C ALA A 75 7.25 -11.52 -0.38
N LYS A 76 6.49 -11.33 0.71
CA LYS A 76 6.60 -12.10 1.94
C LYS A 76 6.41 -13.60 1.69
N ASP A 77 5.38 -13.99 0.95
CA ASP A 77 5.11 -15.40 0.61
C ASP A 77 6.26 -16.07 -0.14
N ILE A 78 6.89 -15.33 -1.07
CA ILE A 78 8.03 -15.82 -1.82
C ILE A 78 9.25 -16.00 -0.90
N VAL A 79 9.53 -14.97 -0.09
CA VAL A 79 10.65 -15.02 0.85
C VAL A 79 10.48 -16.17 1.83
N GLU A 80 9.30 -16.34 2.43
CA GLU A 80 9.00 -17.43 3.37
C GLU A 80 9.31 -18.81 2.76
N LYS A 81 9.02 -19.02 1.48
CA LYS A 81 9.31 -20.27 0.77
C LYS A 81 10.81 -20.46 0.47
N ILE A 82 11.60 -19.39 0.44
CA ILE A 82 13.04 -19.43 0.22
C ILE A 82 13.79 -19.70 1.54
N LEU A 83 13.27 -19.23 2.69
CA LEU A 83 13.95 -19.37 3.99
C LEU A 83 14.36 -20.80 4.34
N PRO A 84 13.59 -21.87 4.07
CA PRO A 84 14.06 -23.24 4.30
C PRO A 84 15.33 -23.62 3.54
N VAL A 85 15.58 -22.99 2.38
CA VAL A 85 16.82 -23.20 1.63
C VAL A 85 18.00 -22.54 2.39
N VAL A 86 17.79 -21.32 2.90
CA VAL A 86 18.76 -20.62 3.76
C VAL A 86 19.11 -21.44 4.98
N ASP A 87 18.09 -21.96 5.70
CA ASP A 87 18.27 -22.80 6.89
C ASP A 87 19.07 -24.07 6.59
N ASN A 88 18.82 -24.69 5.42
CA ASN A 88 19.56 -25.89 5.00
C ASN A 88 21.01 -25.58 4.67
N PHE A 89 21.31 -24.41 4.06
CA PHE A 89 22.68 -23.95 3.86
C PHE A 89 23.37 -23.72 5.21
N GLU A 90 22.73 -23.05 6.15
CA GLU A 90 23.31 -22.82 7.49
C GLU A 90 23.63 -24.13 8.20
N ARG A 91 22.69 -25.07 8.20
CA ARG A 91 22.88 -26.37 8.83
C ARG A 91 23.99 -27.18 8.15
N GLY A 92 24.02 -27.15 6.80
CA GLY A 92 25.07 -27.86 6.04
C GLY A 92 26.46 -27.29 6.29
N LEU A 93 26.60 -25.96 6.29
CA LEU A 93 27.85 -25.28 6.55
C LEU A 93 28.31 -25.43 8.01
N ALA A 94 27.38 -25.45 8.97
CA ALA A 94 27.69 -25.69 10.38
C ALA A 94 28.31 -27.08 10.60
N THR A 95 27.85 -28.11 9.89
CA THR A 95 28.42 -29.45 9.97
C THR A 95 29.82 -29.56 9.33
N ALA A 96 30.14 -28.67 8.39
CA ALA A 96 31.42 -28.61 7.69
C ALA A 96 32.33 -27.48 8.22
N ALA A 97 32.01 -26.91 9.37
CA ALA A 97 32.78 -25.82 9.95
C ALA A 97 34.25 -26.18 10.16
N GLY A 98 35.16 -25.34 9.67
CA GLY A 98 36.61 -25.56 9.72
C GLY A 98 37.15 -26.48 8.64
N SER A 99 36.35 -26.91 7.67
CA SER A 99 36.85 -27.68 6.53
C SER A 99 37.54 -26.77 5.51
N GLU A 100 38.74 -27.13 5.09
CA GLU A 100 39.49 -26.46 4.02
C GLU A 100 39.08 -26.94 2.61
N ASP A 101 38.06 -27.79 2.50
CA ASP A 101 37.60 -28.33 1.22
C ASP A 101 37.16 -27.19 0.29
N PRO A 102 37.73 -27.10 -0.93
CA PRO A 102 37.31 -26.08 -1.92
C PRO A 102 35.81 -26.09 -2.24
N PHE A 103 35.14 -27.25 -2.14
CA PHE A 103 33.72 -27.35 -2.31
C PHE A 103 32.95 -26.59 -1.20
N VAL A 104 33.34 -26.79 0.07
CA VAL A 104 32.72 -26.08 1.23
C VAL A 104 32.95 -24.59 1.10
N GLN A 105 34.14 -24.14 0.76
CA GLN A 105 34.43 -22.72 0.50
C GLN A 105 33.56 -22.13 -0.64
N GLY A 106 33.30 -22.93 -1.69
CA GLY A 106 32.41 -22.57 -2.77
C GLY A 106 30.97 -22.37 -2.27
N MET A 107 30.47 -23.28 -1.44
CA MET A 107 29.14 -23.21 -0.85
C MET A 107 28.98 -22.03 0.10
N GLU A 108 30.01 -21.71 0.90
CA GLU A 108 30.01 -20.51 1.74
C GLU A 108 29.87 -19.20 0.92
N LYS A 109 30.55 -19.12 -0.23
CA LYS A 109 30.46 -17.97 -1.12
C LYS A 109 29.03 -17.82 -1.69
N ILE A 110 28.44 -18.94 -2.11
CA ILE A 110 27.04 -18.96 -2.61
C ILE A 110 26.08 -18.52 -1.49
N TYR A 111 26.27 -19.06 -0.29
CA TYR A 111 25.45 -18.68 0.86
C TYR A 111 25.55 -17.19 1.20
N LYS A 112 26.79 -16.63 1.25
CA LYS A 112 27.00 -15.19 1.46
C LYS A 112 26.35 -14.35 0.37
N GLN A 113 26.45 -14.76 -0.89
CA GLN A 113 25.80 -14.09 -2.00
C GLN A 113 24.27 -14.11 -1.85
N LEU A 114 23.70 -15.24 -1.45
CA LEU A 114 22.26 -15.37 -1.21
C LEU A 114 21.79 -14.40 -0.11
N LEU A 115 22.51 -14.32 1.03
CA LEU A 115 22.19 -13.39 2.11
C LEU A 115 22.31 -11.94 1.66
N THR A 116 23.35 -11.59 0.89
CA THR A 116 23.49 -10.23 0.33
C THR A 116 22.32 -9.89 -0.58
N THR A 117 21.92 -10.81 -1.45
CA THR A 117 20.77 -10.60 -2.35
C THR A 117 19.47 -10.41 -1.56
N LEU A 118 19.26 -11.17 -0.49
CA LEU A 118 18.10 -11.02 0.39
C LEU A 118 18.11 -9.64 1.09
N ASP A 119 19.26 -9.19 1.57
CA ASP A 119 19.40 -7.86 2.19
C ASP A 119 19.13 -6.73 1.18
N GLU A 120 19.63 -6.82 -0.05
CA GLU A 120 19.34 -5.86 -1.13
C GLU A 120 17.85 -5.75 -1.47
N VAL A 121 17.12 -6.86 -1.37
CA VAL A 121 15.64 -6.89 -1.55
C VAL A 121 14.93 -6.31 -0.32
N GLY A 122 15.62 -6.18 0.82
CA GLY A 122 15.07 -5.65 2.08
C GLY A 122 14.64 -6.73 3.06
N VAL A 123 15.19 -7.95 2.92
CA VAL A 123 14.99 -9.05 3.87
C VAL A 123 16.16 -9.07 4.84
N LYS A 124 15.89 -8.92 6.13
CA LYS A 124 16.92 -8.86 7.18
C LYS A 124 16.68 -9.93 8.24
N PRO A 125 17.73 -10.55 8.79
CA PRO A 125 17.57 -11.45 9.91
C PRO A 125 17.19 -10.67 11.16
N ILE A 126 16.39 -11.29 12.02
CA ILE A 126 16.07 -10.79 13.35
C ILE A 126 17.24 -11.13 14.26
N GLU A 127 17.80 -10.13 14.94
CA GLU A 127 18.83 -10.36 15.94
C GLU A 127 18.17 -10.77 17.26
N ALA A 128 18.28 -12.03 17.63
CA ALA A 128 17.58 -12.57 18.77
C ALA A 128 18.50 -12.84 19.97
N VAL A 129 19.62 -13.52 19.78
CA VAL A 129 20.48 -13.97 20.87
C VAL A 129 21.04 -12.81 21.71
N GLY A 130 20.92 -12.91 23.01
CA GLY A 130 21.37 -11.88 23.96
C GLY A 130 20.40 -10.70 24.09
N LYS A 131 19.26 -10.69 23.41
CA LYS A 131 18.22 -9.67 23.52
C LYS A 131 17.05 -10.15 24.38
N GLU A 132 16.26 -9.20 24.86
CA GLU A 132 15.04 -9.46 25.57
C GLU A 132 14.00 -10.10 24.63
N PHE A 133 13.27 -11.09 25.11
CA PHE A 133 12.22 -11.73 24.36
C PHE A 133 11.08 -10.76 24.03
N ASN A 134 10.74 -10.69 22.75
CA ASN A 134 9.62 -9.91 22.25
C ASN A 134 8.69 -10.81 21.41
N PRO A 135 7.43 -11.01 21.81
CA PRO A 135 6.47 -11.85 21.09
C PRO A 135 6.21 -11.41 19.65
N ASP A 136 6.42 -10.13 19.32
CA ASP A 136 6.22 -9.63 17.95
C ASP A 136 7.25 -10.16 16.95
N PHE A 137 8.43 -10.56 17.44
CA PHE A 137 9.55 -11.02 16.60
C PHE A 137 10.00 -12.45 16.90
N HIS A 138 9.76 -12.92 18.12
CA HIS A 138 10.31 -14.17 18.63
C HIS A 138 9.20 -15.16 19.02
N ASN A 139 9.47 -16.43 18.83
CA ASN A 139 8.64 -17.54 19.29
C ASN A 139 9.44 -18.38 20.26
N ALA A 140 9.14 -18.32 21.56
CA ALA A 140 9.79 -19.10 22.59
C ALA A 140 9.30 -20.55 22.51
N VAL A 141 10.17 -21.46 22.12
CA VAL A 141 9.88 -22.90 22.04
C VAL A 141 10.40 -23.67 23.23
N MET A 142 11.34 -23.08 23.98
CA MET A 142 11.93 -23.68 25.15
C MET A 142 12.31 -22.62 26.19
N HIS A 143 12.18 -22.97 27.45
CA HIS A 143 12.65 -22.19 28.59
C HIS A 143 13.77 -22.93 29.31
N VAL A 144 14.70 -22.19 29.90
CA VAL A 144 15.79 -22.72 30.70
C VAL A 144 15.99 -21.82 31.92
N GLU A 145 16.29 -22.43 33.05
CA GLU A 145 16.76 -21.71 34.25
C GLU A 145 18.23 -21.41 34.04
N ASP A 146 18.59 -20.14 33.88
CA ASP A 146 19.96 -19.67 33.69
C ASP A 146 20.14 -18.36 34.48
N GLU A 147 20.79 -18.49 35.63
CA GLU A 147 21.03 -17.36 36.55
C GLU A 147 22.00 -16.32 35.96
N GLU A 148 22.83 -16.70 34.96
CA GLU A 148 23.80 -15.80 34.34
C GLU A 148 23.19 -14.94 33.23
N ALA A 149 22.14 -15.43 32.56
CA ALA A 149 21.57 -14.74 31.39
C ALA A 149 20.53 -13.66 31.77
N GLY A 150 19.96 -13.69 32.96
CA GLY A 150 18.87 -12.78 33.39
C GLY A 150 17.50 -13.21 32.89
N GLU A 151 16.45 -12.63 33.50
CA GLU A 151 15.06 -12.95 33.15
C GLU A 151 14.68 -12.49 31.75
N ASN A 152 13.95 -13.34 30.99
CA ASN A 152 13.45 -13.06 29.64
C ASN A 152 14.51 -12.80 28.59
N ILE A 153 15.76 -13.20 28.79
CA ILE A 153 16.81 -13.04 27.79
C ILE A 153 16.87 -14.29 26.89
N ILE A 154 17.05 -14.07 25.61
CA ILE A 154 17.19 -15.12 24.60
C ILE A 154 18.63 -15.67 24.69
N VAL A 155 18.77 -16.92 25.10
CA VAL A 155 20.07 -17.59 25.25
C VAL A 155 20.49 -18.34 23.98
N GLU A 156 19.53 -18.83 23.21
CA GLU A 156 19.82 -19.62 22.00
C GLU A 156 18.74 -19.39 20.94
N GLU A 157 19.13 -19.39 19.67
CA GLU A 157 18.24 -19.31 18.52
C GLU A 157 18.36 -20.60 17.71
N PHE A 158 17.27 -21.38 17.68
CA PHE A 158 17.20 -22.64 16.93
C PHE A 158 16.94 -22.43 15.45
N GLN A 159 16.18 -21.36 15.12
CA GLN A 159 15.86 -21.01 13.75
C GLN A 159 15.77 -19.50 13.63
N LYS A 160 16.51 -18.94 12.68
CA LYS A 160 16.53 -17.49 12.45
C LYS A 160 15.22 -16.98 11.94
N GLY A 161 14.75 -15.91 12.55
CA GLY A 161 13.65 -15.11 12.06
C GLY A 161 14.10 -14.11 11.00
N TYR A 162 13.17 -13.67 10.17
CA TYR A 162 13.44 -12.71 9.12
C TYR A 162 12.34 -11.67 9.01
N LEU A 163 12.72 -10.43 8.73
CA LEU A 163 11.88 -9.31 8.40
C LEU A 163 11.97 -9.00 6.92
N TYR A 164 10.86 -8.65 6.29
CA TYR A 164 10.86 -7.99 4.99
C TYR A 164 10.43 -6.55 5.19
N LYS A 165 11.37 -5.62 5.06
CA LYS A 165 11.19 -4.23 5.48
C LYS A 165 10.79 -4.18 6.95
N ASP A 166 9.55 -3.74 7.26
CA ASP A 166 9.02 -3.63 8.62
C ASP A 166 8.06 -4.79 9.00
N PHE A 167 7.91 -5.79 8.13
CA PHE A 167 6.97 -6.90 8.33
C PHE A 167 7.70 -8.20 8.66
N VAL A 168 7.27 -8.86 9.72
CA VAL A 168 7.77 -10.18 10.08
C VAL A 168 7.35 -11.19 9.02
N VAL A 169 8.33 -11.82 8.38
CA VAL A 169 8.13 -12.96 7.47
C VAL A 169 8.03 -14.23 8.27
N ARG A 170 9.00 -14.43 9.19
CA ARG A 170 9.07 -15.58 10.08
C ARG A 170 9.68 -15.15 11.42
N HIS A 171 9.05 -15.55 12.53
CA HIS A 171 9.59 -15.31 13.86
C HIS A 171 10.84 -16.17 14.11
N SER A 172 11.80 -15.67 14.89
CA SER A 172 12.90 -16.48 15.39
C SER A 172 12.39 -17.51 16.39
N MET A 173 12.76 -18.77 16.23
CA MET A 173 12.50 -19.81 17.23
C MET A 173 13.63 -19.80 18.26
N VAL A 174 13.27 -19.46 19.48
CA VAL A 174 14.26 -19.13 20.52
C VAL A 174 14.06 -19.92 21.81
N LYS A 175 15.14 -20.02 22.59
CA LYS A 175 15.18 -20.48 23.96
C LYS A 175 15.38 -19.28 24.87
N VAL A 176 14.55 -19.14 25.86
CA VAL A 176 14.52 -17.99 26.76
C VAL A 176 14.92 -18.42 28.18
N ALA A 177 15.76 -17.61 28.83
CA ALA A 177 16.07 -17.75 30.25
C ALA A 177 14.90 -17.22 31.10
N ASN A 178 14.61 -17.92 32.19
CA ASN A 178 13.63 -17.50 33.22
C ASN A 178 14.32 -17.02 34.47
#